data_bf6c6d14ef9be12fff27cb4f45d6f417
#
_entry.id   bf6c6d14ef9be12fff27cb4f45d6f417
#
_cell.length_a   1.000
_cell.length_b   1.000
_cell.length_c   1.000
_cell.angle_alpha   90.00
_cell.angle_beta   90.00
_cell.angle_gamma   90.00
#
_symmetry.space_group_name_H-M   'P 1'
#
loop_
_entity.id
_entity.type
_entity.pdbx_description
1 polymer ?
#
loop_
_entity_poly.entity_id
_entity_poly.type
_entity_poly.pdbx_seq_one_letter_code
_entity_poly.pdbx_strand_id
1 'polypeptide(L)'
;MANRIQDAFHLVEANESLKASTIQFLQSERQKRTGHTTYPARYRTIIAVCVMLFLITGINGYQFLQTPVSYVSIDINPSVELALNRFDRVVSAIAYNEDGESILAGLSVTGKKYTAAIDMIIESEAMSAYLTDQAELVFTVAANDGKKENQLRVGIANCAGGMKYGGQCFGGDIGIVTEAHEKGLSMGKYAAYLQLAEYDDTVTADDCRRMTMSEIRGLINRHKECGMDQETHGNRYRHGNHK
;
A
#
# COMPACT_ATOMS: atom_id res chain seq x y z
N MET A 1 80.22 -30.93 -20.45
CA MET A 1 80.49 -29.51 -20.03
C MET A 1 79.41 -28.90 -19.15
N ALA A 2 78.24 -29.45 -19.05
CA ALA A 2 77.12 -28.89 -18.17
C ALA A 2 77.38 -29.04 -16.68
N ASN A 3 78.04 -30.10 -16.19
CA ASN A 3 78.24 -30.30 -14.73
C ASN A 3 79.21 -29.31 -14.11
N ARG A 4 80.15 -28.73 -14.78
CA ARG A 4 81.15 -27.78 -14.18
C ARG A 4 80.49 -26.41 -13.78
N ILE A 5 79.47 -26.04 -14.49
CA ILE A 5 78.75 -24.80 -14.15
C ILE A 5 77.82 -24.99 -12.91
N GLN A 6 77.15 -26.16 -12.82
CA GLN A 6 76.34 -26.49 -11.67
C GLN A 6 77.22 -26.66 -10.39
N ASP A 7 78.34 -27.30 -10.50
CA ASP A 7 79.29 -27.46 -9.36
C ASP A 7 79.86 -26.12 -8.92
N ALA A 8 80.10 -25.17 -9.84
CA ALA A 8 80.54 -23.82 -9.42
C ALA A 8 79.46 -23.01 -8.72
N PHE A 9 78.16 -23.22 -9.02
CA PHE A 9 77.07 -22.58 -8.28
C PHE A 9 76.80 -23.19 -6.92
N HIS A 10 77.08 -24.48 -6.74
CA HIS A 10 76.99 -25.16 -5.45
C HIS A 10 78.03 -24.68 -4.39
N LEU A 11 79.16 -24.10 -4.86
CA LEU A 11 80.19 -23.52 -4.01
C LEU A 11 79.93 -22.08 -3.56
N VAL A 12 78.90 -21.45 -4.13
CA VAL A 12 78.54 -20.09 -3.74
C VAL A 12 77.49 -20.15 -2.59
N GLU A 13 77.99 -20.37 -1.40
CA GLU A 13 77.16 -20.19 -0.19
C GLU A 13 77.07 -18.70 0.16
N ALA A 14 75.83 -18.20 0.31
CA ALA A 14 75.65 -16.87 0.81
C ALA A 14 76.19 -16.74 2.26
N ASN A 15 76.96 -15.73 2.53
CA ASN A 15 77.54 -15.44 3.82
C ASN A 15 76.43 -15.45 4.89
N GLU A 16 76.65 -16.15 6.00
CA GLU A 16 75.67 -16.27 7.11
C GLU A 16 75.24 -14.88 7.65
N SER A 17 76.11 -13.90 7.61
CA SER A 17 75.75 -12.52 7.97
C SER A 17 74.72 -11.88 7.01
N LEU A 18 74.84 -12.23 5.71
CA LEU A 18 73.90 -11.74 4.67
C LEU A 18 72.52 -12.45 4.79
N LYS A 19 72.52 -13.75 5.06
CA LYS A 19 71.27 -14.50 5.34
C LYS A 19 70.57 -13.93 6.57
N ALA A 20 71.28 -13.70 7.69
CA ALA A 20 70.74 -13.14 8.87
C ALA A 20 70.15 -11.74 8.68
N SER A 21 70.85 -10.84 7.98
CA SER A 21 70.36 -9.49 7.67
C SER A 21 69.15 -9.49 6.77
N THR A 22 69.12 -10.40 5.78
CA THR A 22 67.95 -10.57 4.88
C THR A 22 66.73 -11.05 5.65
N ILE A 23 66.88 -12.02 6.52
CA ILE A 23 65.80 -12.54 7.39
C ILE A 23 65.29 -11.43 8.30
N GLN A 24 66.20 -10.67 8.89
CA GLN A 24 65.82 -9.56 9.76
C GLN A 24 65.09 -8.45 9.02
N PHE A 25 65.52 -8.14 7.79
CA PHE A 25 64.83 -7.16 6.93
C PHE A 25 63.43 -7.66 6.53
N LEU A 26 63.28 -8.92 6.11
CA LEU A 26 62.02 -9.53 5.77
C LEU A 26 61.06 -9.58 6.98
N GLN A 27 61.56 -9.88 8.16
CA GLN A 27 60.77 -9.86 9.39
C GLN A 27 60.28 -8.45 9.73
N SER A 28 61.16 -7.45 9.60
CA SER A 28 60.82 -6.04 9.84
C SER A 28 59.76 -5.53 8.83
N GLU A 29 59.90 -5.89 7.55
CA GLU A 29 58.93 -5.50 6.51
C GLU A 29 57.60 -6.26 6.69
N ARG A 30 57.63 -7.51 7.13
CA ARG A 30 56.42 -8.26 7.47
C ARG A 30 55.68 -7.64 8.67
N GLN A 31 56.43 -7.22 9.71
CA GLN A 31 55.85 -6.49 10.85
C GLN A 31 55.22 -5.13 10.44
N LYS A 32 55.84 -4.41 9.52
CA LYS A 32 55.28 -3.16 8.99
C LYS A 32 54.00 -3.40 8.17
N ARG A 33 53.94 -4.48 7.40
CA ARG A 33 52.75 -4.82 6.59
C ARG A 33 51.60 -5.42 7.41
N THR A 34 51.87 -6.04 8.58
CA THR A 34 50.85 -6.53 9.51
C THR A 34 50.34 -5.48 10.48
N GLY A 35 50.77 -4.23 10.32
CA GLY A 35 50.13 -3.09 10.97
C GLY A 35 48.70 -2.95 10.49
N HIS A 36 47.81 -3.83 10.96
CA HIS A 36 46.38 -3.54 10.95
C HIS A 36 46.21 -2.15 11.56
N THR A 37 45.71 -1.23 10.80
CA THR A 37 45.21 0.03 11.32
C THR A 37 44.06 -0.31 12.26
N THR A 38 44.39 -0.70 13.47
CA THR A 38 43.41 -0.87 14.54
C THR A 38 42.95 0.52 14.91
N TYR A 39 41.82 0.92 14.31
CA TYR A 39 41.13 2.11 14.76
C TYR A 39 41.01 2.03 16.28
N PRO A 40 41.41 3.08 17.03
CA PRO A 40 41.34 3.04 18.50
C PRO A 40 39.92 2.65 18.92
N ALA A 41 39.79 1.83 19.96
CA ALA A 41 38.53 1.20 20.38
C ALA A 41 37.33 2.16 20.43
N ARG A 42 37.58 3.44 20.74
CA ARG A 42 36.56 4.52 20.73
C ARG A 42 35.91 4.77 19.37
N TYR A 43 36.62 4.59 18.25
CA TYR A 43 36.01 4.76 16.92
C TYR A 43 35.17 3.54 16.53
N ARG A 44 35.55 2.35 16.96
CA ARG A 44 34.77 1.12 16.76
C ARG A 44 33.41 1.22 17.47
N THR A 45 33.39 1.74 18.71
CA THR A 45 32.15 1.99 19.46
C THR A 45 31.28 3.05 18.79
N ILE A 46 31.88 4.16 18.34
CA ILE A 46 31.14 5.22 17.63
C ILE A 46 30.51 4.67 16.35
N ILE A 47 31.27 3.95 15.53
CA ILE A 47 30.75 3.32 14.29
C ILE A 47 29.63 2.35 14.61
N ALA A 48 29.77 1.51 15.63
CA ALA A 48 28.74 0.57 16.04
C ALA A 48 27.45 1.28 16.47
N VAL A 49 27.56 2.37 17.24
CA VAL A 49 26.41 3.18 17.65
C VAL A 49 25.75 3.85 16.45
N CYS A 50 26.54 4.43 15.53
CA CYS A 50 26.00 5.04 14.31
C CYS A 50 25.25 4.01 13.42
N VAL A 51 25.82 2.81 13.26
CA VAL A 51 25.16 1.73 12.50
C VAL A 51 23.88 1.30 13.19
N MET A 52 23.88 1.16 14.51
CA MET A 52 22.70 0.78 15.27
C MET A 52 21.59 1.85 15.16
N LEU A 53 21.95 3.13 15.29
CA LEU A 53 21.01 4.24 15.08
C LEU A 53 20.46 4.25 13.65
N PHE A 54 21.29 4.01 12.65
CA PHE A 54 20.86 3.93 11.26
C PHE A 54 19.89 2.77 11.00
N LEU A 55 20.15 1.59 11.61
CA LEU A 55 19.25 0.44 11.52
C LEU A 55 17.91 0.72 12.21
N ILE A 56 17.93 1.29 13.41
CA ILE A 56 16.71 1.63 14.15
C ILE A 56 15.87 2.65 13.38
N THR A 57 16.49 3.75 12.91
CA THR A 57 15.78 4.79 12.15
C THR A 57 15.31 4.29 10.78
N GLY A 58 16.10 3.44 10.11
CA GLY A 58 15.75 2.86 8.82
C GLY A 58 14.54 1.93 8.90
N ILE A 59 14.52 1.00 9.86
CA ILE A 59 13.42 0.04 10.04
C ILE A 59 12.13 0.76 10.46
N ASN A 60 12.20 1.63 11.47
CA ASN A 60 11.02 2.38 11.93
C ASN A 60 10.52 3.36 10.87
N GLY A 61 11.43 4.01 10.15
CA GLY A 61 11.08 4.91 9.05
C GLY A 61 10.37 4.17 7.90
N TYR A 62 10.82 2.98 7.56
CA TYR A 62 10.18 2.16 6.54
C TYR A 62 8.76 1.73 6.97
N GLN A 63 8.59 1.22 8.19
CA GLN A 63 7.26 0.86 8.71
C GLN A 63 6.32 2.06 8.75
N PHE A 64 6.80 3.23 9.19
CA PHE A 64 6.04 4.46 9.20
C PHE A 64 5.52 4.88 7.81
N LEU A 65 6.28 4.59 6.75
CA LEU A 65 5.90 4.85 5.36
C LEU A 65 4.92 3.80 4.81
N GLN A 66 4.92 2.59 5.36
CA GLN A 66 4.10 1.47 4.90
C GLN A 66 2.81 1.28 5.71
N THR A 67 2.63 2.00 6.82
CA THR A 67 1.41 1.90 7.63
C THR A 67 0.26 2.65 6.96
N PRO A 68 -0.85 1.98 6.62
CA PRO A 68 -2.05 2.62 6.10
C PRO A 68 -2.69 3.53 7.16
N VAL A 69 -3.15 4.71 6.74
CA VAL A 69 -3.88 5.66 7.60
C VAL A 69 -5.18 6.14 6.96
N SER A 70 -5.43 5.77 5.72
CA SER A 70 -6.67 6.03 5.01
C SER A 70 -6.86 4.99 3.90
N TYR A 71 -8.10 4.85 3.45
CA TYR A 71 -8.51 3.88 2.44
C TYR A 71 -9.39 4.57 1.40
N VAL A 72 -9.27 4.13 0.16
CA VAL A 72 -10.13 4.55 -0.95
C VAL A 72 -10.59 3.29 -1.66
N SER A 73 -11.88 2.99 -1.60
CA SER A 73 -12.45 1.95 -2.44
C SER A 73 -13.00 2.54 -3.75
N ILE A 74 -12.91 1.77 -4.80
CA ILE A 74 -13.37 2.05 -6.16
C ILE A 74 -14.31 0.89 -6.51
N ASP A 75 -15.58 1.16 -6.48
CA ASP A 75 -16.62 0.15 -6.64
C ASP A 75 -17.55 0.48 -7.81
N ILE A 76 -17.55 -0.42 -8.77
CA ILE A 76 -18.53 -0.50 -9.86
C ILE A 76 -19.08 -1.93 -9.83
N ASN A 77 -18.50 -2.80 -10.45
CA ASN A 77 -18.24 -4.20 -10.52
C ASN A 77 -17.20 -4.34 -11.63
N PRO A 78 -15.99 -4.05 -11.39
CA PRO A 78 -15.04 -4.52 -10.36
C PRO A 78 -15.04 -3.75 -9.03
N SER A 79 -14.40 -4.35 -8.02
CA SER A 79 -14.22 -3.79 -6.68
C SER A 79 -12.75 -3.82 -6.28
N VAL A 80 -12.17 -2.64 -6.09
CA VAL A 80 -10.75 -2.45 -5.76
C VAL A 80 -10.63 -1.48 -4.60
N GLU A 81 -9.70 -1.74 -3.69
CA GLU A 81 -9.41 -0.84 -2.57
C GLU A 81 -7.93 -0.49 -2.52
N LEU A 82 -7.65 0.79 -2.32
CA LEU A 82 -6.32 1.35 -2.13
C LEU A 82 -6.12 1.72 -0.68
N ALA A 83 -5.12 1.13 -0.03
CA ALA A 83 -4.66 1.55 1.28
C ALA A 83 -3.56 2.62 1.11
N LEU A 84 -3.69 3.74 1.82
CA LEU A 84 -2.84 4.92 1.66
C LEU A 84 -2.08 5.22 2.95
N ASN A 85 -0.81 5.58 2.80
CA ASN A 85 -0.03 6.10 3.90
C ASN A 85 -0.30 7.59 4.16
N ARG A 86 0.33 8.15 5.18
CA ARG A 86 0.19 9.58 5.55
C ARG A 86 0.61 10.60 4.48
N PHE A 87 1.31 10.15 3.44
CA PHE A 87 1.75 10.98 2.30
C PHE A 87 0.87 10.78 1.07
N ASP A 88 -0.32 10.18 1.23
CA ASP A 88 -1.28 9.89 0.16
C ASP A 88 -0.71 8.97 -0.93
N ARG A 89 0.25 8.12 -0.56
CA ARG A 89 0.79 7.11 -1.46
C ARG A 89 0.17 5.75 -1.18
N VAL A 90 -0.12 5.05 -2.25
CA VAL A 90 -0.63 3.68 -2.18
C VAL A 90 0.42 2.76 -1.58
N VAL A 91 0.11 2.11 -0.48
CA VAL A 91 0.93 1.07 0.14
C VAL A 91 0.45 -0.32 -0.21
N SER A 92 -0.86 -0.46 -0.48
CA SER A 92 -1.47 -1.72 -0.93
C SER A 92 -2.65 -1.42 -1.84
N ALA A 93 -2.87 -2.28 -2.84
CA ALA A 93 -4.07 -2.29 -3.67
C ALA A 93 -4.62 -3.73 -3.63
N ILE A 94 -5.88 -3.88 -3.25
CA ILE A 94 -6.54 -5.17 -3.05
C ILE A 94 -7.77 -5.21 -3.94
N ALA A 95 -7.94 -6.32 -4.66
CA ALA A 95 -9.17 -6.63 -5.38
C ALA A 95 -10.08 -7.49 -4.51
N TYR A 96 -11.38 -7.26 -4.60
CA TYR A 96 -12.40 -8.01 -3.84
C TYR A 96 -13.29 -8.88 -4.73
N ASN A 97 -12.99 -8.95 -6.03
CA ASN A 97 -13.59 -9.86 -6.98
C ASN A 97 -12.65 -10.13 -8.16
N GLU A 98 -12.98 -11.15 -8.98
CA GLU A 98 -12.17 -11.56 -10.14
C GLU A 98 -11.98 -10.42 -11.16
N ASP A 99 -13.01 -9.59 -11.35
CA ASP A 99 -12.93 -8.42 -12.22
C ASP A 99 -11.90 -7.40 -11.72
N GLY A 100 -11.88 -7.15 -10.40
CA GLY A 100 -10.88 -6.30 -9.75
C GLY A 100 -9.46 -6.86 -9.86
N GLU A 101 -9.29 -8.18 -9.73
CA GLU A 101 -8.00 -8.85 -9.93
C GLU A 101 -7.50 -8.65 -11.37
N SER A 102 -8.39 -8.80 -12.34
CA SER A 102 -8.10 -8.60 -13.76
C SER A 102 -7.65 -7.16 -14.05
N ILE A 103 -8.23 -6.17 -13.38
CA ILE A 103 -7.85 -4.76 -13.52
C ILE A 103 -6.48 -4.50 -12.88
N LEU A 104 -6.23 -5.02 -11.69
CA LEU A 104 -4.94 -4.82 -11.02
C LEU A 104 -3.81 -5.62 -11.67
N ALA A 105 -4.14 -6.67 -12.42
CA ALA A 105 -3.16 -7.46 -13.15
C ALA A 105 -2.44 -6.58 -14.20
N GLY A 106 -1.15 -6.38 -14.01
CA GLY A 106 -0.35 -5.54 -14.90
C GLY A 106 -0.28 -4.05 -14.54
N LEU A 107 -0.99 -3.59 -13.51
CA LEU A 107 -0.88 -2.23 -13.01
C LEU A 107 0.07 -2.14 -11.81
N SER A 108 1.06 -1.26 -11.90
CA SER A 108 1.95 -0.96 -10.77
C SER A 108 1.53 0.34 -10.09
N VAL A 109 0.56 0.25 -9.17
CA VAL A 109 -0.02 1.40 -8.46
C VAL A 109 0.65 1.67 -7.11
N THR A 110 1.29 0.68 -6.51
CA THR A 110 2.00 0.82 -5.23
C THR A 110 3.11 1.87 -5.30
N GLY A 111 3.22 2.70 -4.26
CA GLY A 111 4.16 3.82 -4.17
C GLY A 111 3.72 5.08 -4.92
N LYS A 112 2.72 5.01 -5.79
CA LYS A 112 2.19 6.17 -6.50
C LYS A 112 1.28 7.01 -5.60
N LYS A 113 1.08 8.27 -5.96
CA LYS A 113 0.06 9.11 -5.34
C LYS A 113 -1.32 8.53 -5.67
N TYR A 114 -2.26 8.56 -4.72
CA TYR A 114 -3.58 7.93 -4.90
C TYR A 114 -4.35 8.43 -6.14
N THR A 115 -4.27 9.74 -6.47
CA THR A 115 -4.91 10.29 -7.68
C THR A 115 -4.34 9.68 -8.94
N ALA A 116 -3.02 9.56 -9.05
CA ALA A 116 -2.38 8.92 -10.20
C ALA A 116 -2.67 7.40 -10.26
N ALA A 117 -2.83 6.74 -9.10
CA ALA A 117 -3.24 5.35 -9.06
C ALA A 117 -4.70 5.17 -9.53
N ILE A 118 -5.60 6.06 -9.12
CA ILE A 118 -7.00 6.09 -9.58
C ILE A 118 -7.04 6.31 -11.09
N ASP A 119 -6.33 7.31 -11.62
CA ASP A 119 -6.28 7.58 -13.06
C ASP A 119 -5.80 6.35 -13.84
N MET A 120 -4.73 5.68 -13.36
CA MET A 120 -4.22 4.45 -13.98
C MET A 120 -5.24 3.30 -13.98
N ILE A 121 -6.00 3.15 -12.89
CA ILE A 121 -7.03 2.11 -12.77
C ILE A 121 -8.18 2.42 -13.73
N ILE A 122 -8.71 3.63 -13.68
CA ILE A 122 -9.87 4.05 -14.46
C ILE A 122 -9.56 4.11 -15.97
N GLU A 123 -8.35 4.51 -16.35
CA GLU A 123 -7.91 4.59 -17.75
C GLU A 123 -7.38 3.25 -18.31
N SER A 124 -7.32 2.19 -17.49
CA SER A 124 -6.86 0.89 -17.95
C SER A 124 -7.81 0.30 -18.99
N GLU A 125 -7.25 -0.47 -19.94
CA GLU A 125 -8.02 -1.18 -20.97
C GLU A 125 -9.03 -2.13 -20.33
N ALA A 126 -8.63 -2.84 -19.25
CA ALA A 126 -9.49 -3.76 -18.53
C ALA A 126 -10.69 -3.05 -17.89
N MET A 127 -10.52 -1.81 -17.37
CA MET A 127 -11.61 -1.02 -16.77
C MET A 127 -12.58 -0.51 -17.82
N SER A 128 -12.16 -0.29 -19.06
CA SER A 128 -13.00 0.30 -20.11
C SER A 128 -14.28 -0.47 -20.40
N ALA A 129 -14.25 -1.80 -20.21
CA ALA A 129 -15.43 -2.67 -20.40
C ALA A 129 -16.52 -2.44 -19.33
N TYR A 130 -16.17 -1.89 -18.18
CA TYR A 130 -17.10 -1.66 -17.06
C TYR A 130 -17.59 -0.21 -16.98
N LEU A 131 -16.95 0.73 -17.68
CA LEU A 131 -17.31 2.15 -17.70
C LEU A 131 -18.35 2.45 -18.80
N THR A 132 -19.54 1.88 -18.63
CA THR A 132 -20.68 2.10 -19.53
C THR A 132 -21.55 3.24 -19.03
N ASP A 133 -22.45 3.77 -19.88
CA ASP A 133 -23.39 4.85 -19.52
C ASP A 133 -24.32 4.51 -18.34
N GLN A 134 -24.49 3.22 -18.03
CA GLN A 134 -25.32 2.75 -16.93
C GLN A 134 -24.51 2.34 -15.71
N ALA A 135 -23.17 2.40 -15.77
CA ALA A 135 -22.32 2.02 -14.67
C ALA A 135 -22.26 3.14 -13.62
N GLU A 136 -22.49 2.78 -12.36
CA GLU A 136 -22.34 3.70 -11.24
C GLU A 136 -20.95 3.52 -10.64
N LEU A 137 -20.05 4.44 -10.96
CA LEU A 137 -18.71 4.51 -10.35
C LEU A 137 -18.82 5.16 -8.97
N VAL A 138 -18.51 4.40 -7.94
CA VAL A 138 -18.58 4.86 -6.55
C VAL A 138 -17.19 4.83 -5.94
N PHE A 139 -16.77 5.95 -5.38
CA PHE A 139 -15.60 6.05 -4.51
C PHE A 139 -16.06 6.16 -3.06
N THR A 140 -15.47 5.39 -2.18
CA THR A 140 -15.66 5.55 -0.74
C THR A 140 -14.31 5.81 -0.10
N VAL A 141 -14.23 6.87 0.72
CA VAL A 141 -13.00 7.32 1.35
C VAL A 141 -13.15 7.21 2.85
N ALA A 142 -12.23 6.54 3.53
CA ALA A 142 -12.13 6.54 4.98
C ALA A 142 -10.75 7.02 5.43
N ALA A 143 -10.73 7.86 6.46
CA ALA A 143 -9.51 8.36 7.06
C ALA A 143 -9.69 8.55 8.57
N ASN A 144 -8.56 8.63 9.31
CA ASN A 144 -8.59 8.80 10.77
C ASN A 144 -9.16 10.16 11.23
N ASP A 145 -9.24 11.14 10.34
CA ASP A 145 -9.85 12.44 10.62
C ASP A 145 -10.62 12.99 9.40
N GLY A 146 -11.69 13.73 9.67
CA GLY A 146 -12.57 14.28 8.64
C GLY A 146 -11.90 15.31 7.71
N LYS A 147 -10.84 15.99 8.17
CA LYS A 147 -10.06 16.91 7.31
C LYS A 147 -9.31 16.13 6.25
N LYS A 148 -8.70 15.01 6.64
CA LYS A 148 -8.00 14.12 5.72
C LYS A 148 -8.96 13.48 4.74
N GLU A 149 -10.10 12.98 5.22
CA GLU A 149 -11.16 12.43 4.37
C GLU A 149 -11.60 13.45 3.31
N ASN A 150 -11.93 14.67 3.72
CA ASN A 150 -12.36 15.71 2.79
C ASN A 150 -11.25 16.08 1.77
N GLN A 151 -9.99 16.14 2.21
CA GLN A 151 -8.84 16.37 1.31
C GLN A 151 -8.77 15.28 0.22
N LEU A 152 -8.92 14.02 0.60
CA LEU A 152 -8.88 12.89 -0.34
C LEU A 152 -10.07 12.94 -1.30
N ARG A 153 -11.29 13.21 -0.82
CA ARG A 153 -12.49 13.34 -1.65
C ARG A 153 -12.37 14.47 -2.68
N VAL A 154 -11.86 15.63 -2.26
CA VAL A 154 -11.60 16.76 -3.19
C VAL A 154 -10.55 16.36 -4.23
N GLY A 155 -9.51 15.62 -3.84
CA GLY A 155 -8.52 15.14 -4.78
C GLY A 155 -9.08 14.14 -5.80
N ILE A 156 -9.99 13.25 -5.39
CA ILE A 156 -10.68 12.32 -6.31
C ILE A 156 -11.58 13.10 -7.27
N ALA A 157 -12.35 14.05 -6.77
CA ALA A 157 -13.21 14.87 -7.60
C ALA A 157 -12.46 15.69 -8.66
N ASN A 158 -11.17 15.97 -8.44
CA ASN A 158 -10.32 16.74 -9.35
C ASN A 158 -9.36 15.87 -10.18
N CYS A 159 -9.29 14.55 -9.98
CA CYS A 159 -8.48 13.69 -10.83
C CYS A 159 -9.21 13.33 -12.14
N ALA A 160 -8.43 12.97 -13.16
CA ALA A 160 -8.98 12.72 -14.50
C ALA A 160 -10.02 11.59 -14.51
N GLY A 161 -9.75 10.50 -13.80
CA GLY A 161 -10.68 9.37 -13.68
C GLY A 161 -11.96 9.73 -12.94
N GLY A 162 -11.86 10.49 -11.82
CA GLY A 162 -13.03 10.93 -11.04
C GLY A 162 -13.95 11.89 -11.82
N MET A 163 -13.36 12.83 -12.57
CA MET A 163 -14.11 13.82 -13.34
C MET A 163 -14.79 13.23 -14.60
N LYS A 164 -14.08 12.36 -15.31
CA LYS A 164 -14.49 11.89 -16.64
C LYS A 164 -15.77 11.05 -16.62
N TYR A 165 -15.97 10.26 -15.57
CA TYR A 165 -17.07 9.28 -15.51
C TYR A 165 -18.12 9.61 -14.44
N GLY A 166 -18.13 10.84 -13.93
CA GLY A 166 -19.16 11.31 -12.99
C GLY A 166 -19.23 10.53 -11.68
N GLY A 167 -18.09 9.99 -11.23
CA GLY A 167 -18.02 9.14 -10.06
C GLY A 167 -18.51 9.84 -8.79
N GLN A 168 -19.38 9.16 -8.03
CA GLN A 168 -19.86 9.66 -6.74
C GLN A 168 -18.81 9.34 -5.66
N CYS A 169 -18.51 10.30 -4.77
CA CYS A 169 -17.53 10.13 -3.71
C CYS A 169 -18.16 10.33 -2.34
N PHE A 170 -18.15 9.27 -1.53
CA PHE A 170 -18.72 9.24 -0.18
C PHE A 170 -17.62 9.17 0.88
N GLY A 171 -17.93 9.69 2.08
CA GLY A 171 -17.16 9.42 3.28
C GLY A 171 -17.56 8.07 3.87
N GLY A 172 -16.58 7.35 4.42
CA GLY A 172 -16.78 6.10 5.13
C GLY A 172 -16.14 6.13 6.51
N ASP A 173 -16.63 5.28 7.41
CA ASP A 173 -16.01 5.11 8.71
C ASP A 173 -14.79 4.18 8.61
N ILE A 174 -13.63 4.66 9.03
CA ILE A 174 -12.41 3.84 9.06
C ILE A 174 -12.53 2.65 10.03
N GLY A 175 -13.41 2.76 11.02
CA GLY A 175 -13.66 1.71 12.02
C GLY A 175 -14.21 0.41 11.40
N ILE A 176 -14.91 0.49 10.27
CA ILE A 176 -15.49 -0.68 9.62
C ILE A 176 -14.53 -1.41 8.68
N VAL A 177 -13.35 -0.86 8.39
CA VAL A 177 -12.42 -1.42 7.40
C VAL A 177 -12.01 -2.85 7.74
N THR A 178 -11.65 -3.11 8.99
CA THR A 178 -11.22 -4.45 9.42
C THR A 178 -12.35 -5.46 9.22
N GLU A 179 -13.56 -5.12 9.63
CA GLU A 179 -14.72 -6.00 9.49
C GLU A 179 -15.11 -6.22 8.03
N ALA A 180 -15.03 -5.19 7.19
CA ALA A 180 -15.21 -5.31 5.74
C ALA A 180 -14.25 -6.33 5.14
N HIS A 181 -12.97 -6.26 5.50
CA HIS A 181 -11.95 -7.19 5.02
C HIS A 181 -12.21 -8.64 5.49
N GLU A 182 -12.62 -8.84 6.74
CA GLU A 182 -13.01 -10.14 7.28
C GLU A 182 -14.21 -10.74 6.53
N LYS A 183 -15.12 -9.90 6.04
CA LYS A 183 -16.26 -10.32 5.20
C LYS A 183 -15.90 -10.47 3.72
N GLY A 184 -14.65 -10.18 3.33
CA GLY A 184 -14.20 -10.24 1.93
C GLY A 184 -14.86 -9.20 1.04
N LEU A 185 -15.16 -8.03 1.59
CA LEU A 185 -15.74 -6.89 0.89
C LEU A 185 -14.78 -5.70 0.92
N SER A 186 -14.82 -4.85 -0.10
CA SER A 186 -14.26 -3.52 0.00
C SER A 186 -15.00 -2.72 1.06
N MET A 187 -14.33 -1.76 1.67
CA MET A 187 -14.95 -0.87 2.65
C MET A 187 -16.21 -0.19 2.08
N GLY A 188 -16.19 0.24 0.80
CA GLY A 188 -17.32 0.88 0.15
C GLY A 188 -18.53 -0.04 0.00
N LYS A 189 -18.31 -1.27 -0.46
CA LYS A 189 -19.38 -2.28 -0.54
C LYS A 189 -19.91 -2.67 0.85
N TYR A 190 -19.02 -2.78 1.83
CA TYR A 190 -19.44 -3.08 3.20
C TYR A 190 -20.27 -1.95 3.82
N ALA A 191 -19.88 -0.68 3.61
CA ALA A 191 -20.68 0.46 4.03
C ALA A 191 -22.07 0.46 3.37
N ALA A 192 -22.15 0.14 2.09
CA ALA A 192 -23.42 0.01 1.38
C ALA A 192 -24.26 -1.17 1.89
N TYR A 193 -23.63 -2.31 2.22
CA TYR A 193 -24.30 -3.44 2.88
C TYR A 193 -24.88 -3.02 4.24
N LEU A 194 -24.12 -2.37 5.10
CA LEU A 194 -24.61 -1.91 6.41
C LEU A 194 -25.81 -0.98 6.25
N GLN A 195 -25.77 -0.08 5.28
CA GLN A 195 -26.91 0.80 4.99
C GLN A 195 -28.14 0.03 4.48
N LEU A 196 -27.94 -1.00 3.65
CA LEU A 196 -29.04 -1.83 3.16
C LEU A 196 -29.67 -2.67 4.27
N ALA A 197 -28.83 -3.21 5.17
CA ALA A 197 -29.26 -4.01 6.31
C ALA A 197 -30.12 -3.22 7.34
N GLU A 198 -30.05 -1.88 7.33
CA GLU A 198 -30.96 -1.05 8.11
C GLU A 198 -32.43 -1.14 7.62
N TYR A 199 -32.64 -1.49 6.36
CA TYR A 199 -33.97 -1.59 5.73
C TYR A 199 -34.42 -3.03 5.50
N ASP A 200 -33.48 -3.95 5.31
CA ASP A 200 -33.74 -5.35 5.02
C ASP A 200 -32.73 -6.25 5.77
N ASP A 201 -33.18 -6.80 6.89
CA ASP A 201 -32.40 -7.67 7.77
C ASP A 201 -32.13 -9.07 7.19
N THR A 202 -32.77 -9.41 6.07
CA THR A 202 -32.55 -10.70 5.37
C THR A 202 -31.34 -10.69 4.47
N VAL A 203 -30.84 -9.51 4.08
CA VAL A 203 -29.68 -9.36 3.21
C VAL A 203 -28.38 -9.65 3.97
N THR A 204 -27.52 -10.44 3.39
CA THR A 204 -26.23 -10.81 3.98
C THR A 204 -25.06 -10.12 3.26
N ALA A 205 -23.90 -10.06 3.93
CA ALA A 205 -22.67 -9.58 3.31
C ALA A 205 -22.26 -10.43 2.09
N ASP A 206 -22.56 -11.74 2.13
CA ASP A 206 -22.31 -12.65 1.01
C ASP A 206 -23.18 -12.36 -0.21
N ASP A 207 -24.40 -11.89 -0.01
CA ASP A 207 -25.27 -11.44 -1.10
C ASP A 207 -24.68 -10.17 -1.74
N CYS A 208 -24.31 -9.21 -0.92
CA CYS A 208 -23.69 -7.97 -1.38
C CYS A 208 -22.32 -8.18 -2.06
N ARG A 209 -21.60 -9.25 -1.73
CA ARG A 209 -20.34 -9.59 -2.44
C ARG A 209 -20.61 -9.90 -3.91
N ARG A 210 -21.72 -10.54 -4.22
CA ARG A 210 -22.11 -10.94 -5.58
C ARG A 210 -22.80 -9.83 -6.37
N MET A 211 -23.35 -8.83 -5.68
CA MET A 211 -24.03 -7.69 -6.30
C MET A 211 -23.04 -6.63 -6.81
N THR A 212 -23.44 -5.92 -7.86
CA THR A 212 -22.79 -4.67 -8.25
C THR A 212 -23.11 -3.56 -7.26
N MET A 213 -22.31 -2.49 -7.23
CA MET A 213 -22.61 -1.33 -6.39
C MET A 213 -23.96 -0.69 -6.80
N SER A 214 -24.25 -0.63 -8.10
CA SER A 214 -25.52 -0.11 -8.63
C SER A 214 -26.73 -0.91 -8.11
N GLU A 215 -26.64 -2.25 -8.07
CA GLU A 215 -27.72 -3.10 -7.52
C GLU A 215 -27.97 -2.82 -6.04
N ILE A 216 -26.90 -2.78 -5.22
CA ILE A 216 -27.02 -2.51 -3.77
C ILE A 216 -27.65 -1.13 -3.54
N ARG A 217 -27.17 -0.10 -4.23
CA ARG A 217 -27.71 1.27 -4.11
C ARG A 217 -29.14 1.38 -4.63
N GLY A 218 -29.45 0.66 -5.71
CA GLY A 218 -30.82 0.56 -6.23
C GLY A 218 -31.78 -0.04 -5.21
N LEU A 219 -31.34 -1.05 -4.43
CA LEU A 219 -32.13 -1.61 -3.32
C LEU A 219 -32.33 -0.56 -2.22
N ILE A 220 -31.26 0.08 -1.76
CA ILE A 220 -31.33 1.13 -0.74
C ILE A 220 -32.32 2.25 -1.14
N ASN A 221 -32.24 2.73 -2.38
CA ASN A 221 -33.11 3.79 -2.86
C ASN A 221 -34.57 3.37 -2.90
N ARG A 222 -34.87 2.16 -3.38
CA ARG A 222 -36.25 1.62 -3.38
C ARG A 222 -36.84 1.57 -1.96
N HIS A 223 -36.08 1.12 -0.99
CA HIS A 223 -36.54 1.07 0.40
C HIS A 223 -36.78 2.48 0.97
N LYS A 224 -35.93 3.44 0.65
CA LYS A 224 -36.10 4.86 1.06
C LYS A 224 -37.39 5.47 0.47
N GLU A 225 -37.66 5.23 -0.81
CA GLU A 225 -38.87 5.72 -1.49
C GLU A 225 -40.13 5.09 -0.90
N CYS A 226 -40.16 3.77 -0.68
CA CYS A 226 -41.28 3.10 -0.03
C CYS A 226 -41.53 3.59 1.42
N GLY A 227 -40.48 3.91 2.17
CA GLY A 227 -40.59 4.47 3.52
C GLY A 227 -41.20 5.89 3.52
N MET A 228 -40.82 6.73 2.56
CA MET A 228 -41.37 8.08 2.43
C MET A 228 -42.87 8.08 2.06
N ASP A 229 -43.32 7.13 1.22
CA ASP A 229 -44.73 6.99 0.86
C ASP A 229 -45.60 6.57 2.05
N GLN A 230 -45.08 5.76 2.97
CA GLN A 230 -45.79 5.37 4.19
C GLN A 230 -45.95 6.54 5.17
N GLU A 231 -44.95 7.39 5.33
CA GLU A 231 -45.05 8.60 6.18
C GLU A 231 -46.00 9.64 5.60
N THR A 232 -46.06 9.81 4.29
CA THR A 232 -46.97 10.75 3.62
C THR A 232 -48.44 10.28 3.65
N HIS A 233 -48.68 8.97 3.63
CA HIS A 233 -50.03 8.43 3.75
C HIS A 233 -50.51 8.38 5.19
N GLY A 234 -49.65 8.14 6.19
CA GLY A 234 -50.00 8.15 7.60
C GLY A 234 -50.45 9.51 8.12
N ASN A 235 -49.94 10.62 7.55
CA ASN A 235 -50.33 11.97 7.96
C ASN A 235 -51.64 12.45 7.34
N ARG A 236 -52.16 11.84 6.29
CA ARG A 236 -53.47 12.22 5.70
C ARG A 236 -54.71 11.76 6.50
N TYR A 237 -54.58 10.77 7.36
CA TYR A 237 -55.71 10.25 8.15
C TYR A 237 -55.86 10.90 9.54
N ARG A 238 -54.97 11.84 9.92
CA ARG A 238 -54.98 12.46 11.28
C ARG A 238 -55.69 13.78 11.35
N HIS A 239 -56.27 14.33 10.26
CA HIS A 239 -56.99 15.60 10.23
C HIS A 239 -58.46 15.47 9.82
N GLY A 240 -59.19 14.51 10.39
CA GLY A 240 -60.62 14.35 10.12
C GLY A 240 -61.36 13.79 11.31
N ASN A 241 -61.47 14.53 12.41
CA ASN A 241 -62.63 14.46 13.34
C ASN A 241 -62.46 15.44 14.49
N HIS A 242 -62.91 16.66 14.29
CA HIS A 242 -63.46 17.50 15.35
C HIS A 242 -64.66 18.28 14.77
N LYS A 243 -65.82 17.73 14.97
CA LYS A 243 -67.06 18.47 15.15
C LYS A 243 -67.80 17.86 16.30
#